data_deed3737000eadbd27b3afd40756c175
#
_entry.id   deed3737000eadbd27b3afd40756c175
#
_cell.length_a   1.000
_cell.length_b   1.000
_cell.length_c   1.000
_cell.angle_alpha   90.00
_cell.angle_beta   90.00
_cell.angle_gamma   90.00
#
_symmetry.space_group_name_H-M   'P 1'
#
loop_
_entity.id
_entity.type
_entity.pdbx_description
1 polymer ?
#
loop_
_entity_poly.entity_id
_entity_poly.type
_entity_poly.pdbx_seq_one_letter_code
_entity_poly.pdbx_strand_id
1 'polypeptide(L)'
;MNENEFSKNERAVLEQIGLEMKANKYVSGEMQFTDLTNTLYFLRAYQDKIRYCITWDKFLVWNGTNWEIDYRGFVQERIPIFIHQMYRIQRYIPDPILKQDFEKHLIKSESFRKIQAIVGLLKMRPEIKTIEKEFDTDNYLFNVEGLTLNLKTGKAKEPNIKHLITRTVMSVSSVFLISGELVQMVNQLF
;
A
#
# COMPACT_ATOMS: atom_id res chain seq x y z
N MET A 1 -2.66 4.22 -11.81
CA MET A 1 -2.97 3.32 -10.69
C MET A 1 -4.37 2.80 -10.90
N ASN A 2 -4.55 1.47 -10.89
CA ASN A 2 -5.85 0.88 -11.25
C ASN A 2 -6.78 0.91 -10.03
N GLU A 3 -7.70 1.88 -9.97
CA GLU A 3 -8.67 2.04 -8.87
C GLU A 3 -9.51 0.77 -8.62
N ASN A 4 -9.73 -0.03 -9.66
CA ASN A 4 -10.48 -1.27 -9.55
C ASN A 4 -9.78 -2.35 -8.70
N GLU A 5 -8.45 -2.41 -8.69
CA GLU A 5 -7.69 -3.40 -7.93
C GLU A 5 -7.67 -3.09 -6.44
N PHE A 6 -7.52 -1.81 -6.07
CA PHE A 6 -7.66 -1.38 -4.68
C PHE A 6 -9.06 -1.66 -4.15
N SER A 7 -10.09 -1.34 -4.92
CA SER A 7 -11.48 -1.55 -4.50
C SER A 7 -11.81 -3.02 -4.26
N LYS A 8 -11.19 -3.97 -4.97
CA LYS A 8 -11.41 -5.42 -4.78
C LYS A 8 -10.84 -5.91 -3.46
N ASN A 9 -9.59 -5.55 -3.15
CA ASN A 9 -8.94 -5.93 -1.89
C ASN A 9 -9.62 -5.28 -0.68
N GLU A 10 -9.98 -4.01 -0.77
CA GLU A 10 -10.74 -3.30 0.25
C GLU A 10 -12.06 -4.00 0.56
N ARG A 11 -12.82 -4.40 -0.46
CA ARG A 11 -14.10 -5.10 -0.28
C ARG A 11 -13.91 -6.43 0.44
N ALA A 12 -12.91 -7.22 0.05
CA ALA A 12 -12.61 -8.49 0.69
C ALA A 12 -12.25 -8.32 2.18
N VAL A 13 -11.42 -7.32 2.49
CA VAL A 13 -11.05 -7.00 3.88
C VAL A 13 -12.26 -6.51 4.68
N LEU A 14 -13.09 -5.63 4.12
CA LEU A 14 -14.31 -5.15 4.78
C LEU A 14 -15.30 -6.27 5.05
N GLU A 15 -15.46 -7.20 4.12
CA GLU A 15 -16.31 -8.39 4.31
C GLU A 15 -15.78 -9.27 5.44
N GLN A 16 -14.48 -9.53 5.47
CA GLN A 16 -13.83 -10.30 6.53
C GLN A 16 -14.01 -9.64 7.90
N ILE A 17 -13.82 -8.33 8.01
CA ILE A 17 -14.06 -7.56 9.25
C ILE A 17 -15.53 -7.71 9.67
N GLY A 18 -16.46 -7.60 8.72
CA GLY A 18 -17.88 -7.79 8.99
C GLY A 18 -18.20 -9.18 9.54
N LEU A 19 -17.59 -10.24 9.02
CA LEU A 19 -17.73 -11.59 9.52
C LEU A 19 -17.13 -11.76 10.92
N GLU A 20 -15.99 -11.15 11.20
CA GLU A 20 -15.37 -11.11 12.54
C GLU A 20 -16.30 -10.42 13.56
N MET A 21 -16.95 -9.32 13.18
CA MET A 21 -17.94 -8.62 14.01
C MET A 21 -19.18 -9.46 14.26
N LYS A 22 -19.69 -10.14 13.23
CA LYS A 22 -20.85 -11.05 13.34
C LYS A 22 -20.56 -12.20 14.30
N ALA A 23 -19.32 -12.69 14.34
CA ALA A 23 -18.90 -13.76 15.25
C ALA A 23 -18.73 -13.32 16.71
N ASN A 24 -19.17 -12.12 17.09
CA ASN A 24 -19.11 -11.55 18.44
C ASN A 24 -17.70 -11.41 19.05
N LYS A 25 -16.66 -11.36 18.24
CA LYS A 25 -15.29 -11.14 18.73
C LYS A 25 -15.12 -9.81 19.49
N TYR A 26 -16.00 -8.83 19.20
CA TYR A 26 -16.03 -7.55 19.90
C TYR A 26 -16.62 -7.62 21.32
N VAL A 27 -17.53 -8.56 21.57
CA VAL A 27 -18.15 -8.75 22.90
C VAL A 27 -17.17 -9.41 23.87
N SER A 28 -16.22 -10.19 23.36
CA SER A 28 -15.20 -10.87 24.18
C SER A 28 -14.04 -9.96 24.63
N GLY A 29 -14.05 -8.67 24.24
CA GLY A 29 -12.96 -7.74 24.55
C GLY A 29 -11.72 -7.91 23.67
N GLU A 30 -11.74 -8.80 22.67
CA GLU A 30 -10.62 -9.04 21.77
C GLU A 30 -10.40 -7.91 20.75
N MET A 31 -11.46 -7.16 20.43
CA MET A 31 -11.38 -6.02 19.53
C MET A 31 -12.11 -4.81 20.11
N GLN A 32 -11.42 -3.69 20.17
CA GLN A 32 -11.98 -2.42 20.61
C GLN A 32 -12.06 -1.42 19.44
N PHE A 33 -13.04 -0.54 19.46
CA PHE A 33 -13.16 0.56 18.50
C PHE A 33 -12.14 1.67 18.81
N THR A 34 -10.92 1.54 18.28
CA THR A 34 -9.80 2.46 18.54
C THR A 34 -9.12 2.88 17.25
N ASP A 35 -8.28 3.91 17.32
CA ASP A 35 -7.44 4.33 16.19
C ASP A 35 -6.47 3.22 15.77
N LEU A 36 -6.00 2.41 16.74
CA LEU A 36 -5.15 1.26 16.45
C LEU A 36 -5.90 0.20 15.65
N THR A 37 -7.15 -0.10 16.03
CA THR A 37 -7.98 -1.06 15.28
C THR A 37 -8.23 -0.58 13.85
N ASN A 38 -8.56 0.71 13.67
CA ASN A 38 -8.70 1.31 12.34
C ASN A 38 -7.40 1.19 11.52
N THR A 39 -6.25 1.42 12.18
CA THR A 39 -4.92 1.27 11.55
C THR A 39 -4.68 -0.16 11.09
N LEU A 40 -5.00 -1.16 11.92
CA LEU A 40 -4.84 -2.57 11.58
C LEU A 40 -5.74 -2.99 10.42
N TYR A 41 -6.97 -2.49 10.38
CA TYR A 41 -7.88 -2.77 9.27
C TYR A 41 -7.42 -2.12 7.98
N PHE A 42 -6.99 -0.86 8.04
CA PHE A 42 -6.38 -0.19 6.90
C PHE A 42 -5.15 -0.94 6.40
N LEU A 43 -4.29 -1.37 7.32
CA LEU A 43 -3.08 -2.12 6.98
C LEU A 43 -3.40 -3.44 6.28
N ARG A 44 -4.39 -4.21 6.75
CA ARG A 44 -4.84 -5.44 6.06
C ARG A 44 -5.22 -5.19 4.60
N ALA A 45 -5.81 -4.01 4.30
CA ALA A 45 -6.22 -3.66 2.95
C ALA A 45 -5.07 -3.17 2.06
N TYR A 46 -4.05 -2.54 2.66
CA TYR A 46 -3.06 -1.76 1.91
C TYR A 46 -1.60 -2.16 2.15
N GLN A 47 -1.27 -3.05 3.10
CA GLN A 47 0.12 -3.38 3.44
C GLN A 47 0.97 -3.83 2.24
N ASP A 48 0.35 -4.45 1.23
CA ASP A 48 1.06 -4.87 0.02
C ASP A 48 1.26 -3.72 -0.98
N LYS A 49 0.60 -2.59 -0.78
CA LYS A 49 0.59 -1.44 -1.71
C LYS A 49 1.26 -0.20 -1.15
N ILE A 50 1.61 -0.19 0.14
CA ILE A 50 2.26 0.94 0.80
C ILE A 50 3.54 0.49 1.51
N ARG A 51 4.52 1.38 1.59
CA ARG A 51 5.72 1.27 2.43
C ARG A 51 5.96 2.60 3.13
N TYR A 52 6.61 2.54 4.27
CA TYR A 52 7.11 3.72 4.95
C TYR A 52 8.62 3.63 5.08
N CYS A 53 9.33 4.46 4.32
CA CYS A 53 10.78 4.55 4.38
C CYS A 53 11.20 5.45 5.55
N ILE A 54 11.82 4.86 6.56
CA ILE A 54 12.24 5.57 7.79
C ILE A 54 13.32 6.60 7.46
N THR A 55 14.26 6.25 6.58
CA THR A 55 15.39 7.11 6.21
C THR A 55 14.93 8.40 5.52
N TRP A 56 13.88 8.33 4.71
CA TRP A 56 13.33 9.49 3.99
C TRP A 56 12.20 10.18 4.73
N ASP A 57 11.66 9.57 5.80
CA ASP A 57 10.38 9.97 6.45
C ASP A 57 9.25 10.15 5.42
N LYS A 58 9.13 9.19 4.51
CA LYS A 58 8.14 9.22 3.42
C LYS A 58 7.41 7.90 3.30
N PHE A 59 6.12 8.01 2.97
CA PHE A 59 5.40 6.86 2.42
C PHE A 59 5.77 6.67 0.96
N LEU A 60 5.75 5.42 0.53
CA LEU A 60 5.82 5.02 -0.87
C LEU A 60 4.58 4.22 -1.19
N VAL A 61 4.13 4.31 -2.43
CA VAL A 61 2.95 3.62 -2.95
C VAL A 61 3.36 2.82 -4.18
N TRP A 62 2.86 1.60 -4.26
CA TRP A 62 3.00 0.78 -5.45
C TRP A 62 2.00 1.22 -6.53
N ASN A 63 2.49 1.67 -7.68
CA ASN A 63 1.64 2.17 -8.78
C ASN A 63 1.23 1.09 -9.80
N GLY A 64 1.59 -0.17 -9.53
CA GLY A 64 1.41 -1.30 -10.46
C GLY A 64 2.69 -1.73 -11.16
N THR A 65 3.69 -0.86 -11.22
CA THR A 65 4.97 -1.10 -11.92
C THR A 65 6.16 -0.92 -10.98
N ASN A 66 6.21 0.17 -10.24
CA ASN A 66 7.30 0.53 -9.34
C ASN A 66 6.78 1.18 -8.06
N TRP A 67 7.67 1.33 -7.09
CA TRP A 67 7.43 2.08 -5.88
C TRP A 67 7.70 3.56 -6.12
N GLU A 68 6.75 4.41 -5.79
CA GLU A 68 6.86 5.87 -5.91
C GLU A 68 6.69 6.54 -4.55
N ILE A 69 7.47 7.58 -4.30
CA ILE A 69 7.25 8.41 -3.10
C ILE A 69 5.86 9.04 -3.19
N ASP A 70 5.12 8.93 -2.10
CA ASP A 70 3.77 9.48 -1.99
C ASP A 70 3.78 11.02 -1.82
N TYR A 71 4.16 11.72 -2.89
CA TYR A 71 4.13 13.18 -2.92
C TYR A 71 2.72 13.76 -2.96
N ARG A 72 1.74 12.96 -3.38
CA ARG A 72 0.34 13.39 -3.52
C ARG A 72 -0.47 13.18 -2.27
N GLY A 73 0.07 12.50 -1.25
CA GLY A 73 -0.64 12.20 0.00
C GLY A 73 -1.70 11.11 -0.15
N PHE A 74 -1.50 10.16 -1.08
CA PHE A 74 -2.42 9.05 -1.29
C PHE A 74 -2.78 8.32 -0.01
N VAL A 75 -1.80 8.00 0.85
CA VAL A 75 -2.05 7.30 2.11
C VAL A 75 -2.98 8.12 3.01
N GLN A 76 -2.74 9.43 3.10
CA GLN A 76 -3.55 10.35 3.91
C GLN A 76 -4.98 10.48 3.37
N GLU A 77 -5.14 10.61 2.05
CA GLU A 77 -6.44 10.71 1.39
C GLU A 77 -7.24 9.40 1.46
N ARG A 78 -6.54 8.26 1.45
CA ARG A 78 -7.19 6.95 1.44
C ARG A 78 -7.77 6.55 2.79
N ILE A 79 -7.20 7.02 3.89
CA ILE A 79 -7.69 6.70 5.25
C ILE A 79 -9.15 7.11 5.45
N PRO A 80 -9.58 8.36 5.24
CA PRO A 80 -10.98 8.75 5.42
C PRO A 80 -11.91 8.00 4.45
N ILE A 81 -11.49 7.73 3.22
CA ILE A 81 -12.27 6.94 2.26
C ILE A 81 -12.50 5.53 2.80
N PHE A 82 -11.45 4.88 3.34
CA PHE A 82 -11.55 3.56 3.94
C PHE A 82 -12.47 3.56 5.17
N ILE A 83 -12.33 4.54 6.07
CA ILE A 83 -13.21 4.71 7.23
C ILE A 83 -14.67 4.85 6.77
N HIS A 84 -14.92 5.66 5.76
CA HIS A 84 -16.26 5.81 5.20
C HIS A 84 -16.83 4.50 4.62
N GLN A 85 -15.99 3.69 4.00
CA GLN A 85 -16.42 2.37 3.51
C GLN A 85 -16.76 1.39 4.64
N MET A 86 -16.16 1.56 5.83
CA MET A 86 -16.46 0.73 7.00
C MET A 86 -17.92 0.85 7.47
N TYR A 87 -18.67 1.91 7.10
CA TYR A 87 -20.11 1.99 7.39
C TYR A 87 -20.89 0.82 6.79
N ARG A 88 -20.41 0.22 5.69
CA ARG A 88 -21.02 -0.95 5.07
C ARG A 88 -20.96 -2.20 5.97
N ILE A 89 -20.05 -2.23 6.94
CA ILE A 89 -19.88 -3.34 7.87
C ILE A 89 -21.04 -3.40 8.88
N GLN A 90 -21.71 -2.29 9.15
CA GLN A 90 -22.84 -2.24 10.09
C GLN A 90 -23.92 -3.29 9.83
N ARG A 91 -24.11 -3.70 8.58
CA ARG A 91 -25.07 -4.74 8.19
C ARG A 91 -24.76 -6.13 8.79
N TYR A 92 -23.51 -6.35 9.20
CA TYR A 92 -23.06 -7.61 9.81
C TYR A 92 -23.15 -7.61 11.33
N ILE A 93 -23.41 -6.44 11.95
CA ILE A 93 -23.49 -6.30 13.40
C ILE A 93 -24.94 -6.58 13.85
N PRO A 94 -25.20 -7.73 14.51
CA PRO A 94 -26.56 -8.08 14.92
C PRO A 94 -27.04 -7.30 16.15
N ASP A 95 -26.12 -6.95 17.06
CA ASP A 95 -26.42 -6.22 18.29
C ASP A 95 -26.63 -4.72 18.01
N PRO A 96 -27.82 -4.17 18.32
CA PRO A 96 -28.13 -2.76 18.10
C PRO A 96 -27.24 -1.80 18.90
N ILE A 97 -26.82 -2.16 20.11
CA ILE A 97 -25.96 -1.33 20.96
C ILE A 97 -24.57 -1.26 20.36
N LEU A 98 -24.00 -2.41 20.03
CA LEU A 98 -22.70 -2.52 19.38
C LEU A 98 -22.69 -1.77 18.03
N LYS A 99 -23.76 -1.88 17.26
CA LYS A 99 -23.92 -1.15 16.00
C LYS A 99 -23.90 0.36 16.20
N GLN A 100 -24.61 0.86 17.20
CA GLN A 100 -24.63 2.29 17.53
C GLN A 100 -23.25 2.78 17.99
N ASP A 101 -22.55 1.99 18.80
CA ASP A 101 -21.22 2.36 19.28
C ASP A 101 -20.18 2.32 18.16
N PHE A 102 -20.29 1.38 17.23
CA PHE A 102 -19.46 1.35 16.02
C PHE A 102 -19.70 2.58 15.14
N GLU A 103 -20.95 2.97 14.94
CA GLU A 103 -21.30 4.18 14.18
C GLU A 103 -20.73 5.44 14.81
N LYS A 104 -20.89 5.61 16.13
CA LYS A 104 -20.29 6.74 16.87
C LYS A 104 -18.76 6.76 16.74
N HIS A 105 -18.14 5.58 16.75
CA HIS A 105 -16.69 5.45 16.55
C HIS A 105 -16.27 5.91 15.15
N LEU A 106 -16.98 5.48 14.10
CA LEU A 106 -16.66 5.87 12.72
C LEU A 106 -16.79 7.39 12.53
N ILE A 107 -17.89 8.00 13.02
CA ILE A 107 -18.08 9.45 12.97
C ILE A 107 -16.90 10.19 13.63
N LYS A 108 -16.47 9.75 14.81
CA LYS A 108 -15.31 10.34 15.51
C LYS A 108 -14.01 10.15 14.72
N SER A 109 -13.87 9.00 14.04
CA SER A 109 -12.67 8.63 13.29
C SER A 109 -12.46 9.45 12.02
N GLU A 110 -13.50 10.10 11.49
CA GLU A 110 -13.42 11.00 10.33
C GLU A 110 -12.75 12.34 10.64
N SER A 111 -12.53 12.66 11.94
CA SER A 111 -11.88 13.91 12.31
C SER A 111 -10.41 13.95 11.90
N PHE A 112 -9.91 15.13 11.51
CA PHE A 112 -8.52 15.35 11.13
C PHE A 112 -7.52 14.78 12.16
N ARG A 113 -7.77 15.02 13.46
CA ARG A 113 -6.93 14.50 14.54
C ARG A 113 -6.83 12.98 14.53
N LYS A 114 -7.93 12.29 14.27
CA LYS A 114 -7.97 10.82 14.22
C LYS A 114 -7.29 10.27 12.98
N ILE A 115 -7.47 10.92 11.84
CA ILE A 115 -6.76 10.58 10.60
C ILE A 115 -5.25 10.71 10.81
N GLN A 116 -4.78 11.81 11.42
CA GLN A 116 -3.35 12.00 11.73
C GLN A 116 -2.83 10.97 12.73
N ALA A 117 -3.64 10.54 13.71
CA ALA A 117 -3.27 9.47 14.63
C ALA A 117 -3.06 8.14 13.88
N ILE A 118 -3.94 7.80 12.94
CA ILE A 118 -3.79 6.60 12.10
C ILE A 118 -2.51 6.70 11.24
N VAL A 119 -2.23 7.85 10.62
CA VAL A 119 -0.97 8.08 9.87
C VAL A 119 0.25 7.85 10.76
N GLY A 120 0.25 8.40 11.97
CA GLY A 120 1.32 8.20 12.95
C GLY A 120 1.49 6.73 13.34
N LEU A 121 0.39 6.02 13.59
CA LEU A 121 0.40 4.59 13.91
C LEU A 121 0.90 3.74 12.73
N LEU A 122 0.54 4.08 11.49
CA LEU A 122 1.06 3.39 10.29
C LEU A 122 2.58 3.49 10.19
N LYS A 123 3.18 4.65 10.49
CA LYS A 123 4.63 4.84 10.52
C LYS A 123 5.35 3.90 11.50
N MET A 124 4.66 3.42 12.53
CA MET A 124 5.20 2.50 13.53
C MET A 124 5.11 1.02 13.13
N ARG A 125 4.36 0.69 12.07
CA ARG A 125 4.03 -0.70 11.72
C ARG A 125 5.18 -1.40 11.01
N PRO A 126 5.71 -2.51 11.57
CA PRO A 126 6.82 -3.24 10.96
C PRO A 126 6.49 -3.83 9.60
N GLU A 127 5.20 -4.13 9.33
CA GLU A 127 4.73 -4.75 8.10
C GLU A 127 4.98 -3.89 6.85
N ILE A 128 5.06 -2.57 7.04
CA ILE A 128 5.27 -1.61 5.93
C ILE A 128 6.56 -0.80 6.07
N LYS A 129 7.29 -0.96 7.19
CA LYS A 129 8.57 -0.28 7.38
C LYS A 129 9.63 -0.78 6.42
N THR A 130 10.45 0.13 5.94
CA THR A 130 11.60 -0.13 5.09
C THR A 130 12.66 0.97 5.28
N ILE A 131 13.85 0.74 4.76
CA ILE A 131 14.93 1.72 4.71
C ILE A 131 15.38 1.92 3.26
N GLU A 132 16.01 3.06 2.97
CA GLU A 132 16.50 3.41 1.64
C GLU A 132 17.29 2.29 0.97
N LYS A 133 18.18 1.63 1.73
CA LYS A 133 19.08 0.57 1.22
C LYS A 133 18.36 -0.71 0.75
N GLU A 134 17.08 -0.86 1.06
CA GLU A 134 16.28 -2.01 0.62
C GLU A 134 15.71 -1.80 -0.78
N PHE A 135 15.67 -0.55 -1.24
CA PHE A 135 15.22 -0.23 -2.60
C PHE A 135 16.36 -0.37 -3.59
N ASP A 136 16.00 -0.75 -4.82
CA ASP A 136 16.91 -0.83 -5.97
C ASP A 136 18.18 -1.64 -5.73
N THR A 137 18.09 -2.68 -4.90
CA THR A 137 19.24 -3.51 -4.50
C THR A 137 19.83 -4.33 -5.66
N ASP A 138 19.00 -4.69 -6.64
CA ASP A 138 19.47 -5.35 -7.87
C ASP A 138 19.70 -4.29 -8.96
N ASN A 139 20.97 -3.97 -9.22
CA ASN A 139 21.35 -2.99 -10.23
C ASN A 139 21.03 -3.41 -11.68
N TYR A 140 20.64 -4.65 -11.90
CA TYR A 140 20.29 -5.16 -13.22
C TYR A 140 18.79 -5.19 -13.48
N LEU A 141 17.98 -4.92 -12.47
CA LEU A 141 16.53 -4.83 -12.63
C LEU A 141 16.10 -3.36 -12.81
N PHE A 142 15.27 -3.18 -13.82
CA PHE A 142 14.85 -1.85 -14.25
C PHE A 142 13.39 -1.87 -14.71
N ASN A 143 12.59 -0.91 -14.33
CA ASN A 143 11.21 -0.84 -14.80
C ASN A 143 11.08 0.08 -16.01
N VAL A 144 10.40 -0.43 -17.04
CA VAL A 144 10.18 0.24 -18.33
C VAL A 144 8.75 -0.04 -18.79
N GLU A 145 7.95 0.99 -18.96
CA GLU A 145 6.61 0.90 -19.58
C GLU A 145 5.75 -0.30 -19.12
N GLY A 146 5.68 -0.51 -17.79
CA GLY A 146 4.86 -1.61 -17.26
C GLY A 146 5.53 -2.97 -17.21
N LEU A 147 6.82 -3.07 -17.54
CA LEU A 147 7.62 -4.30 -17.47
C LEU A 147 8.86 -4.09 -16.61
N THR A 148 9.39 -5.16 -16.03
CA THR A 148 10.71 -5.20 -15.41
C THR A 148 11.71 -5.84 -16.38
N LEU A 149 12.68 -5.07 -16.85
CA LEU A 149 13.77 -5.55 -17.69
C LEU A 149 14.94 -6.02 -16.81
N ASN A 150 15.48 -7.20 -17.12
CA ASN A 150 16.73 -7.68 -16.54
C ASN A 150 17.87 -7.41 -17.51
N LEU A 151 18.75 -6.47 -17.17
CA LEU A 151 19.86 -6.02 -18.02
C LEU A 151 20.93 -7.09 -18.25
N LYS A 152 21.09 -8.09 -17.34
CA LYS A 152 22.00 -9.22 -17.55
C LYS A 152 21.53 -10.17 -18.61
N THR A 153 20.22 -10.38 -18.72
CA THR A 153 19.66 -11.42 -19.59
C THR A 153 18.93 -10.85 -20.80
N GLY A 154 18.71 -9.53 -20.83
CA GLY A 154 17.89 -8.87 -21.85
C GLY A 154 16.40 -9.26 -21.80
N LYS A 155 15.95 -9.99 -20.77
CA LYS A 155 14.58 -10.48 -20.68
C LYS A 155 13.70 -9.51 -19.92
N ALA A 156 12.50 -9.29 -20.45
CA ALA A 156 11.43 -8.55 -19.76
C ALA A 156 10.47 -9.52 -19.06
N LYS A 157 9.91 -9.10 -17.92
CA LYS A 157 8.91 -9.83 -17.14
C LYS A 157 7.92 -8.86 -16.49
N GLU A 158 6.82 -9.38 -15.99
CA GLU A 158 5.86 -8.61 -15.18
C GLU A 158 6.53 -7.98 -13.97
N PRO A 159 6.16 -6.74 -13.61
CA PRO A 159 6.66 -6.08 -12.41
C PRO A 159 6.33 -6.87 -11.15
N ASN A 160 7.27 -6.91 -10.24
CA ASN A 160 7.06 -7.61 -8.97
C ASN A 160 7.27 -6.64 -7.81
N ILE A 161 6.23 -6.46 -7.01
CA ILE A 161 6.20 -5.58 -5.85
C ILE A 161 7.31 -5.89 -4.83
N LYS A 162 7.78 -7.15 -4.78
CA LYS A 162 8.84 -7.59 -3.86
C LYS A 162 10.24 -7.15 -4.27
N HIS A 163 10.43 -6.73 -5.51
CA HIS A 163 11.75 -6.27 -5.97
C HIS A 163 12.12 -4.88 -5.43
N LEU A 164 11.18 -4.16 -4.82
CA LEU A 164 11.38 -2.83 -4.26
C LEU A 164 12.05 -1.85 -5.24
N ILE A 165 11.69 -1.93 -6.53
CA ILE A 165 12.24 -1.06 -7.57
C ILE A 165 11.54 0.29 -7.52
N THR A 166 12.34 1.38 -7.41
CA THR A 166 11.86 2.75 -7.57
C THR A 166 12.26 3.35 -8.92
N ARG A 167 13.29 2.79 -9.55
CA ARG A 167 13.82 3.26 -10.84
C ARG A 167 12.87 2.91 -11.98
N THR A 168 12.48 3.92 -12.75
CA THR A 168 11.64 3.74 -13.93
C THR A 168 12.08 4.66 -15.07
N VAL A 169 11.90 4.21 -16.31
CA VAL A 169 12.10 5.03 -17.51
C VAL A 169 10.78 5.19 -18.23
N MET A 170 10.47 6.41 -18.61
CA MET A 170 9.16 6.77 -19.16
C MET A 170 8.97 6.48 -20.65
N SER A 171 10.02 6.11 -21.40
CA SER A 171 9.87 5.81 -22.83
C SER A 171 10.84 4.75 -23.33
N VAL A 172 10.36 3.89 -24.22
CA VAL A 172 11.16 2.88 -24.93
C VAL A 172 12.27 3.52 -25.77
N SER A 173 12.04 4.71 -26.31
CA SER A 173 13.03 5.47 -27.05
C SER A 173 14.30 5.74 -26.22
N SER A 174 14.12 6.02 -24.92
CA SER A 174 15.24 6.23 -23.99
C SER A 174 15.97 4.93 -23.64
N VAL A 175 15.28 3.78 -23.67
CA VAL A 175 15.86 2.47 -23.36
C VAL A 175 16.67 1.93 -24.51
N PHE A 176 16.23 2.16 -25.76
CA PHE A 176 17.01 1.78 -26.94
C PHE A 176 18.32 2.55 -27.01
N LEU A 177 18.32 3.84 -26.61
CA LEU A 177 19.56 4.62 -26.50
C LEU A 177 20.45 4.08 -25.38
N ILE A 178 19.91 3.83 -24.19
CA ILE A 178 20.66 3.32 -23.04
C ILE A 178 21.10 1.85 -23.29
N SER A 179 20.27 0.99 -23.87
CA SER A 179 20.64 -0.39 -24.17
C SER A 179 21.66 -0.47 -25.33
N GLY A 180 21.56 0.40 -26.31
CA GLY A 180 22.54 0.49 -27.40
C GLY A 180 23.91 0.93 -26.88
N GLU A 181 23.97 1.94 -26.02
CA GLU A 181 25.21 2.38 -25.40
C GLU A 181 25.76 1.39 -24.38
N LEU A 182 24.88 0.78 -23.53
CA LEU A 182 25.29 -0.26 -22.56
C LEU A 182 25.77 -1.54 -23.26
N VAL A 183 25.15 -1.97 -24.34
CA VAL A 183 25.61 -3.12 -25.13
C VAL A 183 26.95 -2.81 -25.80
N GLN A 184 27.17 -1.57 -26.27
CA GLN A 184 28.49 -1.14 -26.78
C GLN A 184 29.53 -1.06 -25.65
N MET A 185 29.20 -0.53 -24.47
CA MET A 185 30.12 -0.47 -23.32
C MET A 185 30.47 -1.88 -22.81
N VAL A 186 29.52 -2.78 -22.73
CA VAL A 186 29.79 -4.18 -22.32
C VAL A 186 30.64 -4.90 -23.35
N ASN A 187 30.42 -4.70 -24.64
CA ASN A 187 31.23 -5.28 -25.71
C ASN A 187 32.66 -4.66 -25.83
N GLN A 188 32.92 -3.51 -25.18
CA GLN A 188 34.26 -2.91 -25.09
C GLN A 188 35.04 -3.34 -23.83
N LEU A 189 34.40 -4.03 -22.87
CA LEU A 189 35.03 -4.51 -21.64
C LEU A 189 35.43 -6.00 -21.68
N PHE A 190 35.15 -6.69 -22.78
CA PHE A 190 35.55 -8.05 -23.09
C PHE A 190 36.19 -8.12 -24.50
#